data_7750f316f5637fd746ec7b2257402568
#
_entry.id   7750f316f5637fd746ec7b2257402568
#
_cell.length_a   1.000
_cell.length_b   1.000
_cell.length_c   1.000
_cell.angle_alpha   90.00
_cell.angle_beta   90.00
_cell.angle_gamma   90.00
#
_symmetry.space_group_name_H-M   'P 1'
#
loop_
_entity.id
_entity.type
_entity.pdbx_description
1 polymer ?
#
loop_
_entity_poly.entity_id
_entity_poly.type
_entity_poly.pdbx_seq_one_letter_code
_entity_poly.pdbx_strand_id
1 'polypeptide(L)'
;MKKILLFFLLILNFTFGAGKNYYHFEGKIGNLPVTMDVNVLENYVNATYSYDKFGEIIPLFGSLEKGKLILSDNNEGENFEGIITNNKFEGTWKMGAKTLKFSLVENYKNSLSLEELKNLNMNPISLSTTNDNFTRSTSVSYNKNGLAVAEEYTYVYSGGAHGNYGVNYRTYDKKFRKLIS
;
A
#
# COMPACT_ATOMS: atom_id res chain seq x y z
N MET A 1 12.48 -52.36 -24.87
CA MET A 1 13.08 -51.07 -24.46
C MET A 1 11.91 -50.12 -24.07
N LYS A 2 11.67 -49.93 -22.77
CA LYS A 2 10.60 -49.06 -22.27
C LYS A 2 11.14 -47.62 -22.19
N LYS A 3 10.53 -46.71 -22.95
CA LYS A 3 10.82 -45.27 -22.86
C LYS A 3 10.15 -44.72 -21.61
N ILE A 4 10.96 -44.34 -20.61
CA ILE A 4 10.50 -43.61 -19.42
C ILE A 4 10.36 -42.16 -19.83
N LEU A 5 9.11 -41.66 -19.92
CA LEU A 5 8.79 -40.26 -20.13
C LEU A 5 8.91 -39.54 -18.77
N LEU A 6 10.00 -38.81 -18.56
CA LEU A 6 10.23 -38.01 -17.37
C LEU A 6 9.40 -36.75 -17.48
N PHE A 7 8.27 -36.70 -16.77
CA PHE A 7 7.43 -35.52 -16.68
C PHE A 7 8.08 -34.57 -15.67
N PHE A 8 8.81 -33.56 -16.15
CA PHE A 8 9.32 -32.49 -15.33
C PHE A 8 8.14 -31.59 -14.92
N LEU A 9 7.63 -31.82 -13.73
CA LEU A 9 6.63 -30.93 -13.11
C LEU A 9 7.37 -29.65 -12.72
N LEU A 10 7.25 -28.60 -13.55
CA LEU A 10 7.73 -27.26 -13.22
C LEU A 10 6.83 -26.72 -12.12
N ILE A 11 7.21 -26.94 -10.87
CA ILE A 11 6.57 -26.27 -9.72
C ILE A 11 7.03 -24.82 -9.80
N LEU A 12 6.20 -23.96 -10.40
CA LEU A 12 6.30 -22.51 -10.26
C LEU A 12 6.10 -22.21 -8.77
N ASN A 13 7.20 -22.12 -8.04
CA ASN A 13 7.18 -21.54 -6.71
C ASN A 13 6.81 -20.07 -6.87
N PHE A 14 5.53 -19.76 -6.71
CA PHE A 14 5.08 -18.39 -6.45
C PHE A 14 5.62 -18.05 -5.05
N THR A 15 6.82 -17.50 -5.01
CA THR A 15 7.28 -16.82 -3.81
C THR A 15 6.45 -15.55 -3.68
N PHE A 16 5.33 -15.66 -2.96
CA PHE A 16 4.77 -14.49 -2.32
C PHE A 16 5.91 -13.87 -1.55
N GLY A 17 6.26 -12.64 -1.88
CA GLY A 17 7.27 -11.91 -1.14
C GLY A 17 6.82 -11.80 0.31
N ALA A 18 7.17 -12.81 1.11
CA ALA A 18 6.92 -12.81 2.54
C ALA A 18 7.60 -11.58 3.12
N GLY A 19 6.82 -10.63 3.64
CA GLY A 19 7.31 -9.49 4.38
C GLY A 19 7.38 -8.15 3.63
N LYS A 20 6.76 -8.02 2.46
CA LYS A 20 6.67 -6.69 1.83
C LYS A 20 5.45 -5.96 2.36
N ASN A 21 5.68 -4.89 3.11
CA ASN A 21 4.64 -4.15 3.83
C ASN A 21 4.24 -2.83 3.13
N TYR A 22 4.86 -2.51 2.01
CA TYR A 22 4.57 -1.30 1.25
C TYR A 22 4.72 -1.54 -0.25
N TYR A 23 3.76 -1.01 -1.02
CA TYR A 23 3.76 -0.99 -2.48
C TYR A 23 3.42 0.40 -2.98
N HIS A 24 4.14 0.83 -4.01
CA HIS A 24 3.80 2.01 -4.79
C HIS A 24 3.45 1.57 -6.21
N PHE A 25 2.20 1.77 -6.60
CA PHE A 25 1.68 1.36 -7.88
C PHE A 25 1.32 2.56 -8.75
N GLU A 26 1.62 2.46 -10.04
CA GLU A 26 1.12 3.36 -11.08
C GLU A 26 0.43 2.55 -12.18
N GLY A 27 -0.65 3.08 -12.76
CA GLY A 27 -1.36 2.39 -13.83
C GLY A 27 -2.68 3.03 -14.19
N LYS A 28 -3.70 2.22 -14.45
CA LYS A 28 -5.00 2.72 -14.92
C LYS A 28 -6.17 1.95 -14.32
N ILE A 29 -7.27 2.68 -14.10
CA ILE A 29 -8.63 2.14 -13.91
C ILE A 29 -9.40 2.44 -15.21
N GLY A 30 -9.69 1.40 -16.01
CA GLY A 30 -10.14 1.60 -17.38
C GLY A 30 -9.13 2.41 -18.19
N ASN A 31 -9.48 3.63 -18.58
CA ASN A 31 -8.59 4.55 -19.32
C ASN A 31 -7.99 5.66 -18.44
N LEU A 32 -8.35 5.73 -17.16
CA LEU A 32 -7.96 6.80 -16.25
C LEU A 32 -6.64 6.46 -15.54
N PRO A 33 -5.56 7.24 -15.75
CA PRO A 33 -4.32 7.06 -15.03
C PRO A 33 -4.50 7.30 -13.52
N VAL A 34 -3.89 6.43 -12.72
CA VAL A 34 -3.94 6.50 -11.26
C VAL A 34 -2.58 6.12 -10.66
N THR A 35 -2.35 6.67 -9.47
CA THR A 35 -1.25 6.29 -8.57
C THR A 35 -1.85 5.76 -7.27
N MET A 36 -1.29 4.70 -6.71
CA MET A 36 -1.78 4.07 -5.47
C MET A 36 -0.60 3.68 -4.57
N ASP A 37 -0.69 4.03 -3.30
CA ASP A 37 0.20 3.60 -2.24
C ASP A 37 -0.53 2.62 -1.32
N VAL A 38 0.05 1.45 -1.06
CA VAL A 38 -0.54 0.39 -0.24
C VAL A 38 0.39 0.05 0.91
N ASN A 39 -0.08 0.22 2.14
CA ASN A 39 0.62 -0.16 3.36
C ASN A 39 -0.04 -1.40 3.95
N VAL A 40 0.72 -2.49 4.07
CA VAL A 40 0.28 -3.76 4.67
C VAL A 40 0.73 -3.76 6.12
N LEU A 41 -0.22 -3.66 7.03
CA LEU A 41 -0.04 -3.71 8.48
C LEU A 41 -0.42 -5.11 8.98
N GLU A 42 -0.05 -5.46 10.19
CA GLU A 42 -0.20 -6.83 10.70
C GLU A 42 -1.57 -7.46 10.46
N ASN A 43 -2.64 -6.69 10.71
CA ASN A 43 -4.02 -7.19 10.66
C ASN A 43 -4.90 -6.50 9.62
N TYR A 44 -4.39 -5.50 8.92
CA TYR A 44 -5.17 -4.73 7.95
C TYR A 44 -4.27 -4.05 6.91
N VAL A 45 -4.90 -3.57 5.86
CA VAL A 45 -4.26 -2.77 4.82
C VAL A 45 -4.88 -1.38 4.84
N ASN A 46 -4.04 -0.36 4.86
CA ASN A 46 -4.46 0.98 4.46
C ASN A 46 -3.77 1.36 3.14
N ALA A 47 -4.51 2.07 2.32
CA ALA A 47 -4.00 2.54 1.04
C ALA A 47 -4.51 3.94 0.75
N THR A 48 -3.82 4.62 -0.13
CA THR A 48 -4.29 5.86 -0.73
C THR A 48 -4.16 5.75 -2.24
N TYR A 49 -5.10 6.30 -2.98
CA TYR A 49 -4.93 6.43 -4.40
C TYR A 49 -5.42 7.79 -4.90
N SER A 50 -4.97 8.17 -6.08
CA SER A 50 -5.40 9.39 -6.73
C SER A 50 -5.50 9.19 -8.24
N TYR A 51 -6.50 9.82 -8.86
CA TYR A 51 -6.50 10.01 -10.29
C TYR A 51 -5.48 11.09 -10.66
N ASP A 52 -4.55 10.78 -11.57
CA ASP A 52 -3.45 11.70 -11.91
C ASP A 52 -3.92 13.07 -12.39
N LYS A 53 -5.10 13.12 -13.02
CA LYS A 53 -5.69 14.37 -13.51
C LYS A 53 -6.15 15.29 -12.40
N PHE A 54 -6.64 14.75 -11.28
CA PHE A 54 -7.28 15.53 -10.22
C PHE A 54 -6.37 15.72 -9.01
N GLY A 55 -5.51 14.74 -8.72
CA GLY A 55 -4.56 14.78 -7.61
C GLY A 55 -5.19 14.66 -6.21
N GLU A 56 -6.50 14.54 -6.09
CA GLU A 56 -7.19 14.30 -4.83
C GLU A 56 -6.85 12.91 -4.29
N ILE A 57 -6.48 12.86 -3.03
CA ILE A 57 -6.11 11.62 -2.35
C ILE A 57 -7.35 10.98 -1.76
N ILE A 58 -7.63 9.75 -2.18
CA ILE A 58 -8.76 8.94 -1.71
C ILE A 58 -8.21 7.82 -0.80
N PRO A 59 -8.56 7.82 0.48
CA PRO A 59 -8.14 6.77 1.40
C PRO A 59 -8.95 5.49 1.19
N LEU A 60 -8.28 4.34 1.30
CA LEU A 60 -8.86 3.01 1.18
C LEU A 60 -8.37 2.13 2.34
N PHE A 61 -9.22 1.21 2.75
CA PHE A 61 -8.95 0.24 3.81
C PHE A 61 -9.29 -1.17 3.35
N GLY A 62 -8.63 -2.16 3.90
CA GLY A 62 -8.94 -3.52 3.49
C GLY A 62 -8.01 -4.60 4.04
N SER A 63 -7.87 -5.68 3.28
CA SER A 63 -7.10 -6.85 3.65
C SER A 63 -6.30 -7.41 2.48
N LEU A 64 -5.17 -8.04 2.81
CA LEU A 64 -4.33 -8.79 1.87
C LEU A 64 -4.19 -10.23 2.36
N GLU A 65 -4.80 -11.18 1.65
CA GLU A 65 -4.73 -12.60 1.97
C GLU A 65 -4.28 -13.41 0.76
N LYS A 66 -3.18 -14.14 0.92
CA LYS A 66 -2.62 -15.02 -0.14
C LYS A 66 -2.50 -14.31 -1.51
N GLY A 67 -2.12 -13.01 -1.49
CA GLY A 67 -1.99 -12.19 -2.68
C GLY A 67 -3.28 -11.56 -3.20
N LYS A 68 -4.44 -11.92 -2.67
CA LYS A 68 -5.69 -11.26 -2.96
C LYS A 68 -5.81 -10.00 -2.09
N LEU A 69 -5.83 -8.85 -2.74
CA LEU A 69 -6.02 -7.54 -2.11
C LEU A 69 -7.43 -7.05 -2.36
N ILE A 70 -8.12 -6.70 -1.27
CA ILE A 70 -9.45 -6.10 -1.29
C ILE A 70 -9.34 -4.77 -0.55
N LEU A 71 -9.73 -3.69 -1.22
CA LEU A 71 -9.72 -2.34 -0.67
C LEU A 71 -11.06 -1.67 -0.91
N SER A 72 -11.53 -0.87 0.06
CA SER A 72 -12.73 -0.04 -0.07
C SER A 72 -12.55 1.30 0.63
N ASP A 73 -13.26 2.31 0.17
CA ASP A 73 -13.45 3.52 0.95
C ASP A 73 -14.52 3.28 2.05
N ASN A 74 -14.48 4.12 3.09
CA ASN A 74 -15.43 4.02 4.20
C ASN A 74 -16.86 4.52 3.87
N ASN A 75 -17.06 5.08 2.66
CA ASN A 75 -18.29 5.77 2.26
C ASN A 75 -19.12 4.98 1.24
N GLU A 76 -18.89 3.67 1.12
CA GLU A 76 -19.59 2.77 0.18
C GLU A 76 -19.39 3.13 -1.31
N GLY A 77 -18.37 3.96 -1.61
CA GLY A 77 -18.14 4.44 -2.97
C GLY A 77 -17.35 3.45 -3.80
N GLU A 78 -16.10 3.29 -3.47
CA GLU A 78 -15.14 2.62 -4.33
C GLU A 78 -14.59 1.34 -3.73
N ASN A 79 -14.52 0.29 -4.55
CA ASN A 79 -14.00 -1.01 -4.16
C ASN A 79 -13.01 -1.51 -5.21
N PHE A 80 -11.84 -1.95 -4.75
CA PHE A 80 -10.87 -2.68 -5.54
C PHE A 80 -10.81 -4.12 -5.08
N GLU A 81 -10.88 -5.04 -6.01
CA GLU A 81 -10.66 -6.46 -5.76
C GLU A 81 -9.73 -7.02 -6.82
N GLY A 82 -8.58 -7.54 -6.42
CA GLY A 82 -7.58 -8.03 -7.37
C GLY A 82 -6.50 -8.88 -6.72
N ILE A 83 -5.53 -9.28 -7.56
CA ILE A 83 -4.41 -10.11 -7.17
C ILE A 83 -3.12 -9.32 -7.34
N ILE A 84 -2.27 -9.36 -6.32
CA ILE A 84 -0.89 -8.91 -6.44
C ILE A 84 -0.05 -10.11 -6.88
N THR A 85 0.55 -10.02 -8.06
CA THR A 85 1.47 -11.03 -8.59
C THR A 85 2.74 -10.36 -9.07
N ASN A 86 3.90 -10.76 -8.50
CA ASN A 86 5.18 -10.11 -8.74
C ASN A 86 5.11 -8.60 -8.42
N ASN A 87 5.18 -7.75 -9.45
CA ASN A 87 5.13 -6.29 -9.35
C ASN A 87 3.83 -5.69 -9.92
N LYS A 88 2.77 -6.49 -10.04
CA LYS A 88 1.48 -6.04 -10.58
C LYS A 88 0.35 -6.25 -9.61
N PHE A 89 -0.59 -5.31 -9.61
CA PHE A 89 -1.90 -5.43 -8.96
C PHE A 89 -2.97 -5.26 -10.04
N GLU A 90 -3.70 -6.33 -10.31
CA GLU A 90 -4.69 -6.38 -11.38
C GLU A 90 -6.01 -6.94 -10.87
N GLY A 91 -7.13 -6.39 -11.37
CA GLY A 91 -8.45 -6.83 -10.92
C GLY A 91 -9.59 -5.95 -11.42
N THR A 92 -10.60 -5.82 -10.56
CA THR A 92 -11.81 -5.02 -10.82
C THR A 92 -11.97 -3.92 -9.79
N TRP A 93 -12.29 -2.74 -10.29
CA TRP A 93 -12.73 -1.59 -9.53
C TRP A 93 -14.24 -1.41 -9.72
N LYS A 94 -14.96 -1.11 -8.65
CA LYS A 94 -16.41 -0.89 -8.64
C LYS A 94 -16.74 0.40 -7.91
N MET A 95 -17.73 1.12 -8.43
CA MET A 95 -18.35 2.26 -7.78
C MET A 95 -19.82 2.33 -8.19
N GLY A 96 -20.74 2.04 -7.26
CA GLY A 96 -22.15 1.85 -7.56
C GLY A 96 -22.37 0.75 -8.60
N ALA A 97 -23.08 1.04 -9.67
CA ALA A 97 -23.35 0.11 -10.78
C ALA A 97 -22.17 0.00 -11.78
N LYS A 98 -21.16 0.85 -11.65
CA LYS A 98 -20.03 0.88 -12.59
C LYS A 98 -18.95 -0.12 -12.17
N THR A 99 -18.50 -0.92 -13.13
CA THR A 99 -17.37 -1.85 -12.92
C THR A 99 -16.36 -1.66 -14.05
N LEU A 100 -15.09 -1.50 -13.69
CA LEU A 100 -13.98 -1.36 -14.62
C LEU A 100 -12.86 -2.32 -14.25
N LYS A 101 -12.07 -2.75 -15.23
CA LYS A 101 -10.81 -3.42 -14.97
C LYS A 101 -9.75 -2.39 -14.61
N PHE A 102 -8.84 -2.77 -13.72
CA PHE A 102 -7.62 -2.00 -13.44
C PHE A 102 -6.39 -2.88 -13.62
N SER A 103 -5.28 -2.22 -13.97
CA SER A 103 -3.96 -2.83 -14.02
C SER A 103 -2.95 -1.79 -13.55
N LEU A 104 -2.29 -2.08 -12.45
CA LEU A 104 -1.29 -1.23 -11.81
C LEU A 104 0.03 -1.99 -11.74
N VAL A 105 1.13 -1.28 -11.94
CA VAL A 105 2.51 -1.82 -11.89
C VAL A 105 3.27 -1.07 -10.82
N GLU A 106 4.04 -1.79 -10.02
CA GLU A 106 4.91 -1.18 -9.04
C GLU A 106 6.01 -0.37 -9.72
N ASN A 107 6.08 0.92 -9.43
CA ASN A 107 6.96 1.86 -10.12
C ASN A 107 7.48 2.95 -9.19
N TYR A 108 8.79 3.05 -9.08
CA TYR A 108 9.50 4.06 -8.28
C TYR A 108 10.19 5.14 -9.11
N LYS A 109 9.90 5.25 -10.41
CA LYS A 109 10.57 6.21 -11.29
C LYS A 109 10.42 7.65 -10.79
N ASN A 110 9.21 8.03 -10.39
CA ASN A 110 8.86 9.37 -9.92
C ASN A 110 8.59 9.42 -8.41
N SER A 111 8.98 8.38 -7.67
CA SER A 111 8.75 8.23 -6.23
C SER A 111 10.03 7.82 -5.50
N LEU A 112 9.98 7.66 -4.19
CA LEU A 112 11.05 7.07 -3.40
C LEU A 112 10.90 5.56 -3.36
N SER A 113 12.00 4.84 -3.51
CA SER A 113 12.01 3.38 -3.32
C SER A 113 11.80 3.04 -1.85
N LEU A 114 11.40 1.79 -1.58
CA LEU A 114 11.27 1.29 -0.21
C LEU A 114 12.60 1.37 0.56
N GLU A 115 13.72 1.14 -0.11
CA GLU A 115 15.05 1.25 0.50
C GLU A 115 15.37 2.69 0.90
N GLU A 116 15.07 3.66 0.02
CA GLU A 116 15.23 5.08 0.34
C GLU A 116 14.35 5.48 1.53
N LEU A 117 13.09 5.04 1.58
CA LEU A 117 12.19 5.30 2.69
C LEU A 117 12.69 4.71 4.02
N LYS A 118 13.25 3.49 3.99
CA LYS A 118 13.85 2.84 5.17
C LYS A 118 15.07 3.61 5.68
N ASN A 119 15.94 4.05 4.78
CA ASN A 119 17.17 4.77 5.14
C ASN A 119 16.90 6.14 5.77
N LEU A 120 15.68 6.66 5.64
CA LEU A 120 15.24 7.90 6.26
C LEU A 120 14.67 7.71 7.66
N ASN A 121 14.75 6.51 8.24
CA ASN A 121 14.00 6.13 9.44
C ASN A 121 12.48 6.36 9.29
N MET A 122 12.03 6.60 8.07
CA MET A 122 10.63 6.55 7.70
C MET A 122 10.32 5.09 7.42
N ASN A 123 10.27 4.25 8.45
CA ASN A 123 9.92 2.87 8.28
C ASN A 123 8.40 2.79 8.02
N PRO A 124 7.93 2.72 6.76
CA PRO A 124 6.51 2.51 6.47
C PRO A 124 6.09 1.11 6.89
N ILE A 125 7.08 0.27 7.20
CA ILE A 125 6.92 -1.08 7.63
C ILE A 125 6.70 -1.02 9.14
N SER A 126 5.43 -0.90 9.49
CA SER A 126 4.89 -1.34 10.76
C SER A 126 5.87 -1.26 11.93
N LEU A 127 6.02 -0.12 12.48
CA LEU A 127 6.14 -0.07 13.92
C LEU A 127 4.71 0.11 14.46
N SER A 128 3.82 -0.83 14.19
CA SER A 128 2.66 -0.97 15.03
C SER A 128 3.14 -1.66 16.30
N THR A 129 3.47 -0.89 17.28
CA THR A 129 3.58 -1.39 18.65
C THR A 129 2.20 -1.20 19.23
N THR A 130 1.48 -2.29 19.40
CA THR A 130 0.17 -2.26 20.05
C THR A 130 0.25 -3.03 21.35
N ASN A 131 -0.12 -2.39 22.44
CA ASN A 131 -0.50 -3.03 23.68
C ASN A 131 -1.83 -2.43 24.13
N ASP A 132 -2.40 -2.92 25.23
CA ASP A 132 -3.74 -2.52 25.71
C ASP A 132 -3.91 -1.00 25.87
N ASN A 133 -2.82 -0.25 26.00
CA ASN A 133 -2.84 1.18 26.31
C ASN A 133 -2.12 2.06 25.29
N PHE A 134 -1.47 1.47 24.29
CA PHE A 134 -0.63 2.21 23.34
C PHE A 134 -0.67 1.60 21.95
N THR A 135 -0.90 2.42 20.95
CA THR A 135 -0.76 2.06 19.55
C THR A 135 0.07 3.11 18.82
N ARG A 136 1.05 2.67 18.05
CA ARG A 136 1.81 3.51 17.14
C ARG A 136 1.88 2.82 15.79
N SER A 137 1.54 3.52 14.71
CA SER A 137 1.66 3.03 13.36
C SER A 137 2.23 4.10 12.44
N THR A 138 2.99 3.68 11.45
CA THR A 138 3.55 4.57 10.43
C THR A 138 3.14 4.05 9.06
N SER A 139 2.62 4.93 8.24
CA SER A 139 2.22 4.64 6.86
C SER A 139 2.74 5.70 5.90
N VAL A 140 2.87 5.35 4.62
CA VAL A 140 3.15 6.32 3.56
C VAL A 140 1.82 6.81 3.02
N SER A 141 1.55 8.10 3.19
CA SER A 141 0.31 8.74 2.71
C SER A 141 0.48 9.40 1.34
N TYR A 142 1.72 9.65 0.92
CA TYR A 142 2.06 10.20 -0.39
C TYR A 142 3.46 9.79 -0.82
N ASN A 143 3.65 9.35 -2.07
CA ASN A 143 4.97 9.06 -2.64
C ASN A 143 4.96 9.29 -4.16
N LYS A 144 5.09 10.53 -4.60
CA LYS A 144 5.01 10.92 -6.00
C LYS A 144 5.88 12.15 -6.28
N ASN A 145 6.34 12.29 -7.52
CA ASN A 145 7.11 13.45 -7.99
C ASN A 145 8.39 13.74 -7.18
N GLY A 146 9.01 12.68 -6.63
CA GLY A 146 10.22 12.81 -5.82
C GLY A 146 9.99 13.29 -4.39
N LEU A 147 8.73 13.37 -3.96
CA LEU A 147 8.34 13.65 -2.57
C LEU A 147 7.73 12.40 -1.95
N ALA A 148 7.98 12.20 -0.66
CA ALA A 148 7.23 11.23 0.13
C ALA A 148 6.77 11.87 1.44
N VAL A 149 5.57 11.50 1.88
CA VAL A 149 5.03 11.88 3.18
C VAL A 149 4.73 10.61 3.97
N ALA A 150 5.36 10.50 5.13
CA ALA A 150 5.00 9.49 6.13
C ALA A 150 4.07 10.11 7.16
N GLU A 151 3.04 9.36 7.50
CA GLU A 151 2.11 9.64 8.57
C GLU A 151 2.41 8.71 9.73
N GLU A 152 2.66 9.28 10.90
CA GLU A 152 2.82 8.55 12.15
C GLU A 152 1.59 8.79 13.02
N TYR A 153 0.78 7.76 13.22
CA TYR A 153 -0.36 7.76 14.14
C TYR A 153 0.07 7.22 15.49
N THR A 154 -0.35 7.89 16.55
CA THR A 154 -0.14 7.43 17.94
C THR A 154 -1.44 7.54 18.72
N TYR A 155 -1.80 6.48 19.42
CA TYR A 155 -2.89 6.43 20.38
C TYR A 155 -2.37 6.03 21.75
N VAL A 156 -2.81 6.71 22.78
CA VAL A 156 -2.44 6.42 24.17
C VAL A 156 -3.70 6.44 25.03
N TYR A 157 -3.95 5.37 25.76
CA TYR A 157 -4.96 5.31 26.80
C TYR A 157 -4.29 5.38 28.18
N SER A 158 -4.52 6.47 28.88
CA SER A 158 -3.97 6.73 30.26
C SER A 158 -5.03 6.64 31.35
N GLY A 159 -6.19 6.07 31.04
CA GLY A 159 -7.35 6.02 31.92
C GLY A 159 -8.37 7.10 31.59
N GLY A 160 -9.61 6.90 32.03
CA GLY A 160 -10.73 7.80 31.78
C GLY A 160 -11.71 7.30 30.75
N ALA A 161 -12.53 8.19 30.20
CA ALA A 161 -13.61 7.82 29.26
C ALA A 161 -13.12 7.49 27.84
N HIS A 162 -11.97 8.02 27.42
CA HIS A 162 -11.38 7.78 26.09
C HIS A 162 -9.86 8.02 26.14
N GLY A 163 -9.15 7.46 25.16
CA GLY A 163 -7.72 7.72 24.94
C GLY A 163 -7.47 9.01 24.15
N ASN A 164 -6.21 9.39 24.09
CA ASN A 164 -5.72 10.50 23.29
C ASN A 164 -5.04 9.96 22.04
N TYR A 165 -5.14 10.68 20.94
CA TYR A 165 -4.44 10.36 19.71
C TYR A 165 -3.72 11.58 19.14
N GLY A 166 -2.67 11.32 18.39
CA GLY A 166 -1.92 12.32 17.64
C GLY A 166 -1.48 11.79 16.30
N VAL A 167 -1.36 12.69 15.34
CA VAL A 167 -0.84 12.39 14.02
C VAL A 167 0.31 13.34 13.72
N ASN A 168 1.47 12.79 13.32
CA ASN A 168 2.61 13.54 12.87
C ASN A 168 2.90 13.21 11.40
N TYR A 169 3.30 14.21 10.63
CA TYR A 169 3.71 14.06 9.25
C TYR A 169 5.18 14.37 9.10
N ARG A 170 5.86 13.58 8.26
CA ARG A 170 7.24 13.83 7.87
C ARG A 170 7.34 13.83 6.36
N THR A 171 7.84 14.92 5.80
CA THR A 171 8.00 15.09 4.36
C THR A 171 9.47 14.95 3.97
N TYR A 172 9.74 14.08 3.02
CA TYR A 172 11.05 13.87 2.45
C TYR A 172 11.10 14.30 0.98
N ASP A 173 12.19 14.98 0.61
CA ASP A 173 12.46 15.41 -0.76
C ASP A 173 13.63 14.59 -1.33
N LYS A 174 13.37 13.81 -2.36
CA LYS A 174 14.35 12.98 -3.07
C LYS A 174 15.42 13.83 -3.77
N LYS A 175 15.03 14.96 -4.36
CA LYS A 175 15.94 15.84 -5.08
C LYS A 175 17.03 16.40 -4.17
N PHE A 176 16.66 16.84 -2.98
CA PHE A 176 17.57 17.40 -2.00
C PHE A 176 18.04 16.36 -0.97
N ARG A 177 17.54 15.12 -1.05
CA ARG A 177 17.87 14.00 -0.15
C ARG A 177 17.77 14.39 1.33
N LYS A 178 16.71 15.09 1.70
CA LYS A 178 16.52 15.59 3.05
C LYS A 178 15.05 15.53 3.50
N LEU A 179 14.86 15.47 4.82
CA LEU A 179 13.59 15.78 5.47
C LEU A 179 13.32 17.28 5.33
N ILE A 180 12.09 17.66 4.98
CA ILE A 180 11.66 19.04 4.84
C ILE A 180 10.85 19.47 6.07
N SER A 181 10.02 18.55 6.62
CA SER A 181 9.17 18.79 7.79
C SER A 181 8.83 17.48 8.48
#